data_57fdd7bd2e940cccb9cd09edb41fcd7c
#
_entry.id   57fdd7bd2e940cccb9cd09edb41fcd7c
#
_cell.length_a   1.000
_cell.length_b   1.000
_cell.length_c   1.000
_cell.angle_alpha   90.00
_cell.angle_beta   90.00
_cell.angle_gamma   90.00
#
_symmetry.space_group_name_H-M   'P 1'
#
loop_
_entity.id
_entity.type
_entity.pdbx_description
1 polymer ?
#
loop_
_entity_poly.entity_id
_entity_poly.type
_entity_poly.pdbx_seq_one_letter_code
_entity_poly.pdbx_strand_id
1 'polypeptide(L)'
;MREDIEDQTPTTLRWRRIINDMRVAGTISIPLYIIYYITSSDYILNNPTTEAWDINIWNLRIVFSYITLLSIVLALLFYNHKRSLLLSIILWTLLGVACYTIISALWGGSLFAGWTSNKTLTFKELVSTTLTAVGGIGAVGYLVIKYREQASAEREEDRQDEREADEKLAAAVQQLGSEAPQVRIAGVYAMKDVALAYNRDHLYKRITDILCGYLRTDRSKYMASEYAVESAIWDVTSTLVELRPRNWMCFNLDLHKTTLTERIYLSRGRIYSINLQETTLISACDFTEVSVIDKANFQETKFSMAAKFTHTHLYEANFDNAHFKGAAIFASSELGGLLQETSFRFIHFYNEVDFSGVKFYSRTAFTGSIFEQHVNYEMASFVGSVDFSEVEFKGGVNFEGTMFDAIYKNNGDISFPEDLT
;
A
#
# COMPACT_ATOMS: atom_id res chain seq x y z
N MET A 1 -30.04 5.11 -5.84
CA MET A 1 -29.28 6.25 -6.30
C MET A 1 -27.94 5.70 -6.73
N ARG A 2 -27.94 5.15 -7.95
CA ARG A 2 -26.77 4.65 -8.67
C ARG A 2 -26.62 5.63 -9.82
N GLU A 3 -25.63 6.50 -9.73
CA GLU A 3 -25.26 7.35 -10.87
C GLU A 3 -23.74 7.35 -11.00
N ASP A 4 -23.33 6.89 -12.17
CA ASP A 4 -22.19 7.32 -12.95
C ASP A 4 -20.78 7.07 -12.38
N ILE A 5 -20.37 5.80 -12.38
CA ILE A 5 -18.97 5.47 -12.69
C ILE A 5 -18.90 5.39 -14.22
N GLU A 6 -18.79 6.56 -14.84
CA GLU A 6 -18.48 6.71 -16.25
C GLU A 6 -17.12 6.05 -16.53
N ASP A 7 -17.15 5.07 -17.40
CA ASP A 7 -16.03 4.33 -17.96
C ASP A 7 -15.00 5.29 -18.57
N GLN A 8 -14.09 5.83 -17.75
CA GLN A 8 -13.01 6.69 -18.21
C GLN A 8 -11.98 5.83 -18.94
N THR A 9 -12.14 5.72 -20.25
CA THR A 9 -11.15 5.08 -21.10
C THR A 9 -9.76 5.68 -20.85
N PRO A 10 -8.69 4.85 -20.90
CA PRO A 10 -7.31 5.31 -20.63
C PRO A 10 -6.87 6.50 -21.51
N THR A 11 -7.55 6.75 -22.61
CA THR A 11 -7.32 7.88 -23.52
C THR A 11 -7.80 9.21 -22.94
N THR A 12 -8.94 9.26 -22.23
CA THR A 12 -9.50 10.51 -21.67
C THR A 12 -8.69 11.03 -20.48
N LEU A 13 -8.19 10.14 -19.63
CA LEU A 13 -7.25 10.49 -18.55
C LEU A 13 -5.92 11.02 -19.08
N ARG A 14 -5.48 10.50 -20.22
CA ARG A 14 -4.25 10.90 -20.89
C ARG A 14 -4.35 12.31 -21.48
N TRP A 15 -5.48 12.67 -22.14
CA TRP A 15 -5.72 14.01 -22.67
C TRP A 15 -5.90 15.05 -21.56
N ARG A 16 -6.57 14.74 -20.46
CA ARG A 16 -6.69 15.65 -19.30
C ARG A 16 -5.33 16.00 -18.69
N ARG A 17 -4.41 15.04 -18.60
CA ARG A 17 -3.05 15.26 -18.11
C ARG A 17 -2.24 16.13 -19.07
N ILE A 18 -2.31 15.86 -20.38
CA ILE A 18 -1.68 16.69 -21.43
C ILE A 18 -2.13 18.13 -21.37
N ILE A 19 -3.44 18.35 -21.28
CA ILE A 19 -4.03 19.68 -21.19
C ILE A 19 -3.62 20.40 -19.90
N ASN A 20 -3.50 19.68 -18.79
CA ASN A 20 -3.10 20.27 -17.52
C ASN A 20 -1.62 20.71 -17.52
N ASP A 21 -0.75 19.94 -18.11
CA ASP A 21 0.70 20.28 -18.18
C ASP A 21 0.99 21.33 -19.26
N MET A 22 0.23 21.36 -20.36
CA MET A 22 0.25 22.50 -21.29
C MET A 22 -0.28 23.78 -20.62
N ARG A 23 -1.25 23.69 -19.71
CA ARG A 23 -1.71 24.84 -18.91
C ARG A 23 -0.61 25.32 -17.96
N VAL A 24 0.13 24.43 -17.29
CA VAL A 24 1.24 24.79 -16.39
C VAL A 24 2.39 25.44 -17.16
N ALA A 25 2.80 24.91 -18.31
CA ALA A 25 3.82 25.53 -19.15
C ALA A 25 3.35 26.88 -19.72
N GLY A 26 2.10 26.99 -20.15
CA GLY A 26 1.49 28.24 -20.64
C GLY A 26 1.28 29.27 -19.53
N THR A 27 0.95 28.87 -18.31
CA THR A 27 0.78 29.80 -17.18
C THR A 27 2.06 30.49 -16.74
N ILE A 28 3.22 29.90 -17.02
CA ILE A 28 4.54 30.49 -16.68
C ILE A 28 5.10 31.30 -17.86
N SER A 29 5.03 30.79 -19.07
CA SER A 29 5.66 31.45 -20.24
C SER A 29 4.84 32.59 -20.80
N ILE A 30 3.52 32.52 -20.80
CA ILE A 30 2.63 33.58 -21.31
C ILE A 30 2.68 34.85 -20.45
N PRO A 31 2.57 34.81 -19.09
CA PRO A 31 2.72 35.99 -18.27
C PRO A 31 4.10 36.66 -18.39
N LEU A 32 5.17 35.85 -18.45
CA LEU A 32 6.54 36.39 -18.67
C LEU A 32 6.66 37.11 -20.03
N TYR A 33 6.05 36.56 -21.06
CA TYR A 33 6.02 37.21 -22.39
C TYR A 33 5.19 38.48 -22.39
N ILE A 34 4.04 38.50 -21.73
CA ILE A 34 3.17 39.67 -21.59
C ILE A 34 3.85 40.77 -20.76
N ILE A 35 4.48 40.46 -19.64
CA ILE A 35 5.25 41.39 -18.80
C ILE A 35 6.37 42.02 -19.63
N TYR A 36 7.11 41.18 -20.33
CA TYR A 36 8.18 41.65 -21.22
C TYR A 36 7.63 42.56 -22.33
N TYR A 37 6.52 42.20 -22.95
CA TYR A 37 5.90 43.02 -24.02
C TYR A 37 5.41 44.37 -23.51
N ILE A 38 4.79 44.41 -22.32
CA ILE A 38 4.31 45.65 -21.69
C ILE A 38 5.49 46.54 -21.31
N THR A 39 6.50 45.98 -20.61
CA THR A 39 7.67 46.78 -20.18
C THR A 39 8.50 47.28 -21.38
N SER A 40 8.60 46.51 -22.45
CA SER A 40 9.26 46.98 -23.68
C SER A 40 8.47 48.02 -24.46
N SER A 41 7.15 47.99 -24.38
CA SER A 41 6.25 48.96 -25.06
C SER A 41 6.27 50.31 -24.35
N ASP A 42 6.26 50.33 -23.02
CA ASP A 42 6.34 51.59 -22.26
C ASP A 42 7.70 52.28 -22.39
N TYR A 43 8.76 51.50 -22.57
CA TYR A 43 10.11 52.04 -22.76
C TYR A 43 10.28 52.70 -24.14
N ILE A 44 9.62 52.15 -25.18
CA ILE A 44 9.62 52.72 -26.56
C ILE A 44 8.81 54.01 -26.61
N LEU A 45 7.67 54.09 -25.90
CA LEU A 45 6.81 55.28 -25.86
C LEU A 45 7.46 56.47 -25.14
N ASN A 46 8.33 56.24 -24.17
CA ASN A 46 8.94 57.32 -23.34
C ASN A 46 10.32 57.81 -23.82
N ASN A 47 10.95 57.18 -24.82
CA ASN A 47 12.27 57.58 -25.36
C ASN A 47 12.35 57.49 -26.90
N PRO A 48 11.87 58.50 -27.66
CA PRO A 48 11.82 58.41 -29.11
C PRO A 48 13.16 58.69 -29.86
N THR A 49 14.29 58.84 -29.14
CA THR A 49 15.52 59.27 -29.80
C THR A 49 16.67 58.31 -29.56
N THR A 50 16.73 57.19 -30.27
CA THR A 50 17.99 56.54 -30.68
C THR A 50 17.73 55.29 -31.52
N GLU A 51 18.01 55.37 -32.83
CA GLU A 51 17.95 54.26 -33.79
C GLU A 51 18.79 53.03 -33.38
N ALA A 52 19.77 53.20 -32.48
CA ALA A 52 20.65 52.15 -31.99
C ALA A 52 19.95 51.20 -30.99
N TRP A 53 18.90 51.67 -30.30
CA TRP A 53 18.16 50.88 -29.28
C TRP A 53 17.04 50.01 -29.89
N ASP A 54 16.46 50.45 -31.01
CA ASP A 54 15.39 49.71 -31.72
C ASP A 54 15.90 48.34 -32.22
N ILE A 55 17.15 48.25 -32.67
CA ILE A 55 17.74 47.00 -33.15
C ILE A 55 17.94 46.01 -32.01
N ASN A 56 18.31 46.47 -30.81
CA ASN A 56 18.54 45.63 -29.66
C ASN A 56 17.18 45.10 -29.10
N ILE A 57 16.17 45.90 -29.08
CA ILE A 57 14.82 45.51 -28.59
C ILE A 57 14.15 44.50 -29.53
N TRP A 58 14.31 44.69 -30.86
CA TRP A 58 13.83 43.72 -31.84
C TRP A 58 14.53 42.36 -31.69
N ASN A 59 15.85 42.34 -31.53
CA ASN A 59 16.63 41.14 -31.30
C ASN A 59 16.23 40.45 -29.99
N LEU A 60 15.95 41.21 -28.92
CA LEU A 60 15.51 40.69 -27.65
C LEU A 60 14.12 40.02 -27.76
N ARG A 61 13.17 40.61 -28.52
CA ARG A 61 11.85 40.02 -28.79
C ARG A 61 11.96 38.70 -29.53
N ILE A 62 12.83 38.62 -30.52
CA ILE A 62 13.07 37.42 -31.28
C ILE A 62 13.67 36.33 -30.35
N VAL A 63 14.67 36.67 -29.53
CA VAL A 63 15.25 35.75 -28.55
C VAL A 63 14.22 35.21 -27.56
N PHE A 64 13.37 36.07 -27.00
CA PHE A 64 12.30 35.61 -26.08
C PHE A 64 11.28 34.70 -26.79
N SER A 65 10.93 35.00 -28.02
CA SER A 65 10.03 34.14 -28.82
C SER A 65 10.64 32.75 -29.05
N TYR A 66 11.92 32.66 -29.30
CA TYR A 66 12.64 31.39 -29.45
C TYR A 66 12.82 30.66 -28.13
N ILE A 67 13.05 31.34 -27.01
CA ILE A 67 13.12 30.72 -25.67
C ILE A 67 11.76 30.12 -25.29
N THR A 68 10.65 30.80 -25.60
CA THR A 68 9.31 30.25 -25.36
C THR A 68 9.02 29.04 -26.25
N LEU A 69 9.39 29.11 -27.53
CA LEU A 69 9.28 27.96 -28.43
C LEU A 69 10.14 26.78 -27.96
N LEU A 70 11.36 27.05 -27.53
CA LEU A 70 12.28 26.08 -26.98
C LEU A 70 11.74 25.41 -25.73
N SER A 71 11.15 26.19 -24.81
CA SER A 71 10.55 25.66 -23.58
C SER A 71 9.35 24.76 -23.88
N ILE A 72 8.53 25.11 -24.87
CA ILE A 72 7.42 24.28 -25.34
C ILE A 72 7.92 22.97 -25.96
N VAL A 73 8.95 23.05 -26.81
CA VAL A 73 9.55 21.86 -27.45
C VAL A 73 10.19 20.95 -26.41
N LEU A 74 10.89 21.50 -25.41
CA LEU A 74 11.46 20.75 -24.31
C LEU A 74 10.36 20.09 -23.45
N ALA A 75 9.32 20.85 -23.07
CA ALA A 75 8.18 20.30 -22.34
C ALA A 75 7.53 19.15 -23.11
N LEU A 76 7.37 19.31 -24.41
CA LEU A 76 6.88 18.26 -25.29
C LEU A 76 7.84 17.06 -25.38
N LEU A 77 9.14 17.24 -25.38
CA LEU A 77 10.15 16.17 -25.41
C LEU A 77 10.15 15.33 -24.13
N PHE A 78 10.06 15.96 -22.98
CA PHE A 78 10.09 15.25 -21.68
C PHE A 78 8.75 14.61 -21.30
N TYR A 79 7.63 15.10 -21.83
CA TYR A 79 6.29 14.73 -21.41
C TYR A 79 5.82 13.34 -21.89
N ASN A 80 6.26 12.82 -23.04
CA ASN A 80 5.65 11.64 -23.64
C ASN A 80 6.55 10.43 -23.77
N HIS A 81 6.40 9.49 -22.86
CA HIS A 81 7.18 8.26 -22.73
C HIS A 81 6.99 7.22 -23.87
N LYS A 82 5.98 7.38 -24.75
CA LYS A 82 5.63 6.40 -25.82
C LYS A 82 5.66 6.98 -27.23
N ARG A 83 6.60 7.86 -27.55
CA ARG A 83 6.67 8.45 -28.90
C ARG A 83 7.38 7.55 -29.91
N SER A 84 6.94 7.63 -31.17
CA SER A 84 7.66 7.03 -32.28
C SER A 84 9.05 7.66 -32.38
N LEU A 85 10.04 6.86 -32.74
CA LEU A 85 11.44 7.29 -32.93
C LEU A 85 11.55 8.46 -33.92
N LEU A 86 10.73 8.43 -34.95
CA LEU A 86 10.68 9.46 -36.00
C LEU A 86 10.26 10.83 -35.44
N LEU A 87 9.23 10.86 -34.57
CA LEU A 87 8.79 12.10 -33.93
C LEU A 87 9.86 12.67 -32.97
N SER A 88 10.60 11.81 -32.30
CA SER A 88 11.72 12.22 -31.45
C SER A 88 12.83 12.85 -32.28
N ILE A 89 13.19 12.28 -33.42
CA ILE A 89 14.23 12.85 -34.36
C ILE A 89 13.80 14.22 -34.84
N ILE A 90 12.55 14.39 -35.29
CA ILE A 90 12.02 15.67 -35.75
C ILE A 90 12.10 16.73 -34.63
N LEU A 91 11.70 16.40 -33.43
CA LEU A 91 11.76 17.31 -32.26
C LEU A 91 13.19 17.71 -31.92
N TRP A 92 14.13 16.77 -31.98
CA TRP A 92 15.57 17.06 -31.77
C TRP A 92 16.15 17.94 -32.85
N THR A 93 15.76 17.75 -34.10
CA THR A 93 16.16 18.60 -35.22
C THR A 93 15.65 20.02 -35.07
N LEU A 94 14.37 20.17 -34.69
CA LEU A 94 13.75 21.47 -34.39
C LEU A 94 14.46 22.18 -33.23
N LEU A 95 14.83 21.44 -32.18
CA LEU A 95 15.60 21.95 -31.06
C LEU A 95 16.99 22.47 -31.52
N GLY A 96 17.70 21.72 -32.36
CA GLY A 96 18.97 22.14 -32.93
C GLY A 96 18.86 23.43 -33.74
N VAL A 97 17.83 23.54 -34.58
CA VAL A 97 17.56 24.76 -35.38
C VAL A 97 17.22 25.93 -34.46
N ALA A 98 16.41 25.73 -33.42
CA ALA A 98 16.06 26.78 -32.43
C ALA A 98 17.29 27.25 -31.66
N CYS A 99 18.19 26.35 -31.22
CA CYS A 99 19.46 26.71 -30.59
C CYS A 99 20.36 27.55 -31.53
N TYR A 100 20.47 27.14 -32.78
CA TYR A 100 21.24 27.89 -33.77
C TYR A 100 20.71 29.31 -33.96
N THR A 101 19.38 29.47 -34.07
CA THR A 101 18.76 30.77 -34.27
C THR A 101 18.92 31.67 -33.05
N ILE A 102 18.82 31.13 -31.83
CA ILE A 102 19.07 31.87 -30.58
C ILE A 102 20.50 32.34 -30.49
N ILE A 103 21.47 31.46 -30.75
CA ILE A 103 22.91 31.79 -30.72
C ILE A 103 23.21 32.86 -31.75
N SER A 104 22.70 32.70 -32.97
CA SER A 104 22.88 33.67 -34.05
C SER A 104 22.28 35.05 -33.71
N ALA A 105 21.10 35.09 -33.11
CA ALA A 105 20.46 36.36 -32.67
C ALA A 105 21.19 37.04 -31.52
N LEU A 106 21.67 36.29 -30.54
CA LEU A 106 22.45 36.82 -29.40
C LEU A 106 23.78 37.44 -29.81
N TRP A 107 24.41 36.96 -30.89
CA TRP A 107 25.65 37.49 -31.39
C TRP A 107 25.48 38.54 -32.51
N GLY A 108 24.28 39.12 -32.67
CA GLY A 108 24.04 40.28 -33.53
C GLY A 108 23.86 39.97 -35.00
N GLY A 109 23.65 38.70 -35.38
CA GLY A 109 23.34 38.31 -36.74
C GLY A 109 21.80 38.35 -36.99
N SER A 110 21.35 39.00 -38.09
CA SER A 110 19.99 38.79 -38.53
C SER A 110 19.81 37.42 -39.18
N LEU A 111 18.74 36.73 -38.93
CA LEU A 111 18.49 35.37 -39.42
C LEU A 111 18.48 35.22 -40.93
N PHE A 112 18.30 36.33 -41.69
CA PHE A 112 18.11 36.33 -43.13
C PHE A 112 18.85 37.44 -43.89
N ALA A 113 19.45 38.43 -43.19
CA ALA A 113 20.22 39.46 -43.83
C ALA A 113 21.74 39.14 -43.64
N GLY A 114 22.47 39.08 -44.69
CA GLY A 114 23.89 38.74 -44.68
C GLY A 114 24.65 39.48 -43.58
N TRP A 115 25.56 38.81 -42.96
CA TRP A 115 26.40 39.21 -41.83
C TRP A 115 27.18 40.51 -42.13
N THR A 116 26.56 41.62 -41.86
CA THR A 116 27.16 42.94 -42.01
C THR A 116 27.13 43.69 -40.69
N SER A 117 27.95 43.32 -39.72
CA SER A 117 28.15 44.12 -38.56
C SER A 117 29.55 43.93 -37.96
N ASN A 118 30.14 45.02 -37.54
CA ASN A 118 31.54 45.25 -37.20
C ASN A 118 32.09 44.57 -35.92
N LYS A 119 31.41 43.56 -35.35
CA LYS A 119 31.95 42.70 -34.28
C LYS A 119 31.54 41.27 -34.57
N THR A 120 32.25 40.66 -35.41
CA THR A 120 31.94 39.35 -35.95
C THR A 120 32.67 38.28 -35.20
N LEU A 121 31.92 37.35 -34.61
CA LEU A 121 32.41 35.96 -34.52
C LEU A 121 32.81 35.54 -35.91
N THR A 122 34.00 35.05 -36.06
CA THR A 122 34.44 34.47 -37.35
C THR A 122 33.51 33.28 -37.65
N PHE A 123 33.24 33.02 -38.93
CA PHE A 123 32.44 31.87 -39.37
C PHE A 123 32.89 30.57 -38.68
N LYS A 124 34.20 30.42 -38.43
CA LYS A 124 34.77 29.28 -37.72
C LYS A 124 34.28 29.18 -36.26
N GLU A 125 34.20 30.30 -35.54
CA GLU A 125 33.72 30.30 -34.14
C GLU A 125 32.22 30.03 -34.05
N LEU A 126 31.42 30.54 -34.97
CA LEU A 126 29.99 30.24 -35.03
C LEU A 126 29.73 28.75 -35.27
N VAL A 127 30.44 28.20 -36.27
CA VAL A 127 30.31 26.76 -36.59
C VAL A 127 30.75 25.91 -35.40
N SER A 128 31.87 26.27 -34.75
CA SER A 128 32.37 25.56 -33.57
C SER A 128 31.36 25.58 -32.40
N THR A 129 30.81 26.76 -32.09
CA THR A 129 29.82 26.90 -31.02
C THR A 129 28.54 26.15 -31.30
N THR A 130 28.06 26.22 -32.54
CA THR A 130 26.88 25.49 -33.00
C THR A 130 27.10 23.98 -32.92
N LEU A 131 28.29 23.50 -33.38
CA LEU A 131 28.64 22.09 -33.35
C LEU A 131 28.72 21.56 -31.90
N THR A 132 29.28 22.38 -30.99
CA THR A 132 29.34 22.05 -29.55
C THR A 132 27.96 21.98 -28.95
N ALA A 133 27.05 22.93 -29.25
CA ALA A 133 25.70 22.93 -28.80
C ALA A 133 24.90 21.72 -29.32
N VAL A 134 25.02 21.43 -30.63
CA VAL A 134 24.37 20.26 -31.25
C VAL A 134 24.95 18.95 -30.70
N GLY A 135 26.28 18.89 -30.48
CA GLY A 135 26.94 17.75 -29.86
C GLY A 135 26.45 17.49 -28.42
N GLY A 136 26.33 18.57 -27.64
CA GLY A 136 25.75 18.49 -26.27
C GLY A 136 24.30 17.99 -26.29
N ILE A 137 23.49 18.50 -27.20
CA ILE A 137 22.10 18.04 -27.41
C ILE A 137 22.09 16.57 -27.83
N GLY A 138 22.96 16.17 -28.75
CA GLY A 138 23.10 14.78 -29.19
C GLY A 138 23.47 13.84 -28.04
N ALA A 139 24.38 14.26 -27.15
CA ALA A 139 24.78 13.49 -25.98
C ALA A 139 23.58 13.29 -24.99
N VAL A 140 22.81 14.34 -24.74
CA VAL A 140 21.61 14.24 -23.92
C VAL A 140 20.56 13.33 -24.57
N GLY A 141 20.38 13.44 -25.90
CA GLY A 141 19.50 12.55 -26.65
C GLY A 141 19.90 11.08 -26.52
N TYR A 142 21.21 10.80 -26.65
CA TYR A 142 21.75 9.46 -26.45
C TYR A 142 21.50 8.93 -25.04
N LEU A 143 21.72 9.76 -23.99
CA LEU A 143 21.43 9.39 -22.60
C LEU A 143 19.96 9.08 -22.37
N VAL A 144 19.05 9.87 -22.96
CA VAL A 144 17.60 9.63 -22.88
C VAL A 144 17.22 8.30 -23.56
N ILE A 145 17.82 8.00 -24.71
CA ILE A 145 17.60 6.72 -25.41
C ILE A 145 18.10 5.56 -24.54
N LYS A 146 19.31 5.66 -24.01
CA LYS A 146 19.89 4.63 -23.13
C LYS A 146 19.07 4.42 -21.86
N TYR A 147 18.60 5.49 -21.22
CA TYR A 147 17.72 5.39 -20.07
C TYR A 147 16.39 4.68 -20.42
N ARG A 148 15.83 4.97 -21.60
CA ARG A 148 14.60 4.29 -22.06
C ARG A 148 14.82 2.82 -22.39
N GLU A 149 15.94 2.47 -23.00
CA GLU A 149 16.32 1.07 -23.24
C GLU A 149 16.45 0.31 -21.92
N GLN A 150 17.15 0.89 -20.96
CA GLN A 150 17.30 0.31 -19.62
C GLN A 150 15.95 0.15 -18.93
N ALA A 151 15.11 1.20 -18.90
CA ALA A 151 13.77 1.13 -18.30
C ALA A 151 12.82 0.15 -19.02
N SER A 152 13.03 -0.15 -20.30
CA SER A 152 12.27 -1.19 -21.00
C SER A 152 12.80 -2.59 -20.70
N ALA A 153 14.12 -2.73 -20.54
CA ALA A 153 14.73 -4.00 -20.12
C ALA A 153 14.31 -4.38 -18.70
N GLU A 154 14.36 -3.44 -17.76
CA GLU A 154 13.88 -3.64 -16.37
C GLU A 154 12.40 -4.08 -16.33
N ARG A 155 11.54 -3.46 -17.17
CA ARG A 155 10.12 -3.88 -17.23
C ARG A 155 9.92 -5.26 -17.84
N GLU A 156 10.76 -5.65 -18.78
CA GLU A 156 10.65 -6.99 -19.38
C GLU A 156 11.17 -8.05 -18.41
N GLU A 157 12.23 -7.75 -17.66
CA GLU A 157 12.74 -8.57 -16.57
C GLU A 157 11.65 -8.74 -15.48
N ASP A 158 11.02 -7.63 -15.03
CA ASP A 158 9.90 -7.67 -14.08
C ASP A 158 8.73 -8.56 -14.57
N ARG A 159 8.40 -8.50 -15.86
CA ARG A 159 7.34 -9.34 -16.44
C ARG A 159 7.75 -10.80 -16.56
N GLN A 160 9.02 -11.05 -16.82
CA GLN A 160 9.54 -12.40 -16.87
C GLN A 160 9.54 -13.03 -15.49
N ASP A 161 9.99 -12.30 -14.47
CA ASP A 161 9.91 -12.72 -13.07
C ASP A 161 8.47 -13.04 -12.64
N GLU A 162 7.50 -12.21 -13.05
CA GLU A 162 6.10 -12.40 -12.73
C GLU A 162 5.53 -13.67 -13.37
N ARG A 163 5.88 -13.95 -14.64
CA ARG A 163 5.48 -15.20 -15.32
C ARG A 163 6.11 -16.43 -14.65
N GLU A 164 7.40 -16.34 -14.33
CA GLU A 164 8.11 -17.44 -13.67
C GLU A 164 7.56 -17.71 -12.26
N ALA A 165 7.22 -16.65 -11.51
CA ALA A 165 6.55 -16.78 -10.22
C ALA A 165 5.17 -17.43 -10.34
N ASP A 166 4.37 -17.03 -11.34
CA ASP A 166 3.05 -17.62 -11.61
C ASP A 166 3.16 -19.10 -12.01
N GLU A 167 4.13 -19.48 -12.85
CA GLU A 167 4.38 -20.87 -13.25
C GLU A 167 4.78 -21.73 -12.05
N LYS A 168 5.71 -21.25 -11.22
CA LYS A 168 6.13 -21.95 -10.00
C LYS A 168 5.00 -22.07 -8.99
N LEU A 169 4.20 -21.02 -8.82
CA LEU A 169 3.03 -21.08 -7.95
C LEU A 169 1.99 -22.06 -8.46
N ALA A 170 1.72 -22.08 -9.77
CA ALA A 170 0.78 -23.05 -10.36
C ALA A 170 1.26 -24.50 -10.14
N ALA A 171 2.58 -24.76 -10.30
CA ALA A 171 3.15 -26.08 -10.02
C ALA A 171 3.02 -26.47 -8.54
N ALA A 172 3.24 -25.53 -7.62
CA ALA A 172 3.07 -25.76 -6.17
C ALA A 172 1.60 -26.04 -5.81
N VAL A 173 0.65 -25.34 -6.42
CA VAL A 173 -0.80 -25.60 -6.26
C VAL A 173 -1.17 -27.00 -6.78
N GLN A 174 -0.61 -27.40 -7.91
CA GLN A 174 -0.82 -28.76 -8.43
C GLN A 174 -0.29 -29.83 -7.47
N GLN A 175 0.87 -29.60 -6.85
CA GLN A 175 1.41 -30.48 -5.81
C GLN A 175 0.50 -30.55 -4.58
N LEU A 176 -0.06 -29.41 -4.14
CA LEU A 176 -1.01 -29.36 -3.03
C LEU A 176 -2.28 -30.17 -3.31
N GLY A 177 -2.70 -30.30 -4.56
CA GLY A 177 -3.82 -31.14 -5.01
C GLY A 177 -3.50 -32.64 -5.10
N SER A 178 -2.28 -33.09 -4.79
CA SER A 178 -1.87 -34.49 -4.87
C SER A 178 -2.54 -35.37 -3.81
N GLU A 179 -2.74 -36.63 -4.13
CA GLU A 179 -3.21 -37.63 -3.15
C GLU A 179 -2.14 -37.98 -2.11
N ALA A 180 -0.85 -37.91 -2.47
CA ALA A 180 0.27 -38.22 -1.60
C ALA A 180 0.57 -37.04 -0.63
N PRO A 181 0.52 -37.24 0.69
CA PRO A 181 0.72 -36.16 1.68
C PRO A 181 2.11 -35.53 1.58
N GLN A 182 3.14 -36.30 1.26
CA GLN A 182 4.50 -35.77 1.07
C GLN A 182 4.59 -34.76 -0.08
N VAL A 183 3.83 -35.02 -1.17
CA VAL A 183 3.78 -34.11 -2.32
C VAL A 183 3.00 -32.84 -1.96
N ARG A 184 1.91 -32.96 -1.18
CA ARG A 184 1.17 -31.80 -0.69
C ARG A 184 2.04 -30.90 0.20
N ILE A 185 2.77 -31.50 1.16
CA ILE A 185 3.73 -30.78 2.01
C ILE A 185 4.78 -30.08 1.17
N ALA A 186 5.36 -30.76 0.17
CA ALA A 186 6.33 -30.14 -0.74
C ALA A 186 5.71 -28.93 -1.48
N GLY A 187 4.45 -29.02 -1.92
CA GLY A 187 3.72 -27.91 -2.52
C GLY A 187 3.55 -26.72 -1.59
N VAL A 188 3.26 -26.95 -0.31
CA VAL A 188 3.16 -25.88 0.70
C VAL A 188 4.50 -25.14 0.86
N TYR A 189 5.62 -25.89 1.00
CA TYR A 189 6.94 -25.26 1.10
C TYR A 189 7.37 -24.57 -0.20
N ALA A 190 7.04 -25.13 -1.37
CA ALA A 190 7.29 -24.50 -2.65
C ALA A 190 6.57 -23.14 -2.78
N MET A 191 5.35 -23.00 -2.24
CA MET A 191 4.66 -21.71 -2.16
C MET A 191 5.41 -20.70 -1.32
N LYS A 192 5.96 -21.12 -0.16
CA LYS A 192 6.83 -20.26 0.67
C LYS A 192 8.03 -19.77 -0.13
N ASP A 193 8.72 -20.69 -0.81
CA ASP A 193 9.91 -20.35 -1.59
C ASP A 193 9.61 -19.35 -2.71
N VAL A 194 8.47 -19.49 -3.38
CA VAL A 194 7.99 -18.53 -4.38
C VAL A 194 7.74 -17.16 -3.73
N ALA A 195 7.05 -17.11 -2.58
CA ALA A 195 6.79 -15.86 -1.88
C ALA A 195 8.09 -15.13 -1.52
N LEU A 196 9.09 -15.85 -1.00
CA LEU A 196 10.36 -15.28 -0.55
C LEU A 196 11.27 -14.88 -1.71
N ALA A 197 11.33 -15.70 -2.78
CA ALA A 197 12.19 -15.44 -3.94
C ALA A 197 11.78 -14.18 -4.70
N TYR A 198 10.48 -14.02 -4.98
CA TYR A 198 9.96 -12.89 -5.76
C TYR A 198 9.51 -11.70 -4.91
N ASN A 199 9.23 -11.92 -3.63
CA ASN A 199 8.99 -10.91 -2.59
C ASN A 199 7.95 -9.83 -3.00
N ARG A 200 6.82 -10.24 -3.61
CA ARG A 200 5.76 -9.36 -4.10
C ARG A 200 4.49 -9.52 -3.27
N ASP A 201 3.84 -8.42 -2.89
CA ASP A 201 2.68 -8.41 -2.00
C ASP A 201 1.51 -9.25 -2.51
N HIS A 202 1.22 -9.20 -3.80
CA HIS A 202 0.14 -9.96 -4.40
C HIS A 202 0.38 -11.48 -4.33
N LEU A 203 1.65 -11.95 -4.36
CA LEU A 203 1.99 -13.36 -4.19
C LEU A 203 1.74 -13.83 -2.76
N TYR A 204 2.12 -13.04 -1.76
CA TYR A 204 1.82 -13.34 -0.35
C TYR A 204 0.31 -13.49 -0.14
N LYS A 205 -0.47 -12.54 -0.65
CA LYS A 205 -1.93 -12.61 -0.58
C LYS A 205 -2.48 -13.86 -1.26
N ARG A 206 -2.09 -14.14 -2.50
CA ARG A 206 -2.58 -15.31 -3.25
C ARG A 206 -2.24 -16.62 -2.55
N ILE A 207 -1.02 -16.74 -2.04
CA ILE A 207 -0.58 -17.94 -1.32
C ILE A 207 -1.39 -18.12 -0.03
N THR A 208 -1.59 -17.06 0.75
CA THR A 208 -2.41 -17.11 1.96
C THR A 208 -3.85 -17.51 1.64
N ASP A 209 -4.44 -16.90 0.59
CA ASP A 209 -5.80 -17.22 0.13
C ASP A 209 -5.91 -18.70 -0.31
N ILE A 210 -4.89 -19.24 -0.99
CA ILE A 210 -4.85 -20.66 -1.43
C ILE A 210 -4.75 -21.59 -0.21
N LEU A 211 -3.85 -21.30 0.74
CA LEU A 211 -3.68 -22.12 1.94
C LEU A 211 -4.93 -22.11 2.83
N CYS A 212 -5.53 -20.94 3.04
CA CYS A 212 -6.80 -20.83 3.76
C CYS A 212 -7.93 -21.54 3.01
N GLY A 213 -7.99 -21.39 1.69
CA GLY A 213 -8.95 -22.10 0.84
C GLY A 213 -8.81 -23.62 0.96
N TYR A 214 -7.59 -24.13 0.95
CA TYR A 214 -7.32 -25.56 1.14
C TYR A 214 -7.79 -26.04 2.51
N LEU A 215 -7.52 -25.29 3.58
CA LEU A 215 -7.95 -25.64 4.94
C LEU A 215 -9.47 -25.67 5.09
N ARG A 216 -10.22 -24.89 4.31
CA ARG A 216 -11.70 -24.86 4.29
C ARG A 216 -12.35 -25.95 3.45
N THR A 217 -11.59 -26.66 2.61
CA THR A 217 -12.16 -27.77 1.83
C THR A 217 -12.44 -28.99 2.70
N ASP A 218 -13.34 -29.86 2.26
CA ASP A 218 -13.55 -31.16 2.92
C ASP A 218 -12.32 -32.04 2.73
N ARG A 219 -11.61 -32.27 3.82
CA ARG A 219 -10.38 -33.06 3.90
C ARG A 219 -10.58 -34.45 4.49
N SER A 220 -11.83 -34.84 4.74
CA SER A 220 -12.22 -36.13 5.38
C SER A 220 -11.59 -37.34 4.69
N LYS A 221 -11.42 -37.29 3.37
CA LYS A 221 -10.74 -38.35 2.57
C LYS A 221 -9.29 -38.61 3.02
N TYR A 222 -8.61 -37.62 3.63
CA TYR A 222 -7.19 -37.71 3.94
C TYR A 222 -6.88 -37.77 5.45
N MET A 223 -7.88 -37.94 6.32
CA MET A 223 -7.84 -37.76 7.78
C MET A 223 -6.55 -38.24 8.47
N ALA A 224 -6.03 -39.44 8.12
CA ALA A 224 -4.85 -39.99 8.80
C ALA A 224 -3.51 -39.30 8.50
N SER A 225 -3.42 -38.51 7.44
CA SER A 225 -2.18 -37.82 7.02
C SER A 225 -2.32 -36.31 6.93
N GLU A 226 -3.51 -35.80 7.15
CA GLU A 226 -3.82 -34.40 6.94
C GLU A 226 -3.20 -33.48 7.99
N TYR A 227 -3.03 -33.97 9.23
CA TYR A 227 -2.37 -33.23 10.30
C TYR A 227 -0.95 -32.74 9.92
N ALA A 228 -0.19 -33.54 9.16
CA ALA A 228 1.15 -33.16 8.74
C ALA A 228 1.13 -32.05 7.67
N VAL A 229 0.14 -32.06 6.80
CA VAL A 229 -0.06 -31.00 5.79
C VAL A 229 -0.53 -29.72 6.48
N GLU A 230 -1.48 -29.81 7.39
CA GLU A 230 -1.96 -28.67 8.20
C GLU A 230 -0.85 -28.05 9.01
N SER A 231 0.00 -28.88 9.66
CA SER A 231 1.18 -28.41 10.40
C SER A 231 2.16 -27.65 9.49
N ALA A 232 2.42 -28.17 8.27
CA ALA A 232 3.27 -27.46 7.31
C ALA A 232 2.65 -26.12 6.85
N ILE A 233 1.32 -26.07 6.68
CA ILE A 233 0.63 -24.81 6.34
C ILE A 233 0.82 -23.78 7.45
N TRP A 234 0.69 -24.17 8.72
CA TRP A 234 0.88 -23.23 9.82
C TRP A 234 2.34 -22.78 9.96
N ASP A 235 3.32 -23.66 9.74
CA ASP A 235 4.74 -23.31 9.72
C ASP A 235 5.03 -22.27 8.62
N VAL A 236 4.53 -22.49 7.43
CA VAL A 236 4.68 -21.56 6.31
C VAL A 236 3.96 -20.25 6.58
N THR A 237 2.71 -20.29 7.02
CA THR A 237 1.92 -19.08 7.29
C THR A 237 2.57 -18.22 8.38
N SER A 238 3.01 -18.84 9.46
CA SER A 238 3.76 -18.17 10.55
C SER A 238 5.01 -17.47 10.00
N THR A 239 5.81 -18.20 9.22
CA THR A 239 7.03 -17.67 8.61
C THR A 239 6.73 -16.46 7.70
N LEU A 240 5.72 -16.54 6.86
CA LEU A 240 5.36 -15.45 5.94
C LEU A 240 4.89 -14.21 6.69
N VAL A 241 4.09 -14.39 7.73
CA VAL A 241 3.58 -13.28 8.57
C VAL A 241 4.72 -12.61 9.34
N GLU A 242 5.66 -13.38 9.90
CA GLU A 242 6.81 -12.85 10.64
C GLU A 242 7.79 -12.08 9.74
N LEU A 243 8.09 -12.59 8.55
CA LEU A 243 9.05 -11.99 7.64
C LEU A 243 8.56 -10.71 6.97
N ARG A 244 7.25 -10.43 6.99
CA ARG A 244 6.64 -9.27 6.33
C ARG A 244 5.85 -8.33 7.26
N PRO A 245 6.44 -7.86 8.36
CA PRO A 245 5.72 -7.02 9.32
C PRO A 245 5.31 -5.65 8.77
N ARG A 246 5.92 -5.19 7.65
CA ARG A 246 5.62 -3.87 7.05
C ARG A 246 4.45 -3.88 6.08
N ASN A 247 4.09 -5.04 5.52
CA ASN A 247 3.03 -5.21 4.52
C ASN A 247 1.90 -6.11 5.02
N TRP A 248 1.42 -5.84 6.23
CA TRP A 248 0.31 -6.52 6.90
C TRP A 248 -0.99 -6.56 6.07
N MET A 249 -1.20 -5.62 5.13
CA MET A 249 -2.40 -5.56 4.27
C MET A 249 -2.57 -6.78 3.34
N CYS A 250 -1.55 -7.60 3.15
CA CYS A 250 -1.66 -8.80 2.32
C CYS A 250 -2.14 -10.05 3.06
N PHE A 251 -2.23 -10.03 4.39
CA PHE A 251 -2.61 -11.22 5.16
C PHE A 251 -4.05 -11.16 5.65
N ASN A 252 -4.95 -11.82 4.93
CA ASN A 252 -6.31 -12.11 5.34
C ASN A 252 -6.42 -13.60 5.65
N LEU A 253 -6.57 -13.97 6.92
CA LEU A 253 -6.72 -15.36 7.32
C LEU A 253 -8.22 -15.70 7.41
N ASP A 254 -8.79 -16.17 6.32
CA ASP A 254 -10.20 -16.57 6.28
C ASP A 254 -10.35 -18.09 6.38
N LEU A 255 -10.72 -18.53 7.56
CA LEU A 255 -10.81 -19.95 7.97
C LEU A 255 -12.19 -20.30 8.55
N HIS A 256 -13.21 -19.51 8.17
CA HIS A 256 -14.56 -19.75 8.70
C HIS A 256 -15.09 -21.15 8.38
N LYS A 257 -15.92 -21.66 9.26
CA LYS A 257 -16.63 -22.95 9.10
C LYS A 257 -15.73 -24.15 8.85
N THR A 258 -14.54 -24.17 9.48
CA THR A 258 -13.59 -25.26 9.31
C THR A 258 -13.28 -25.97 10.63
N THR A 259 -12.68 -27.15 10.55
CA THR A 259 -12.10 -27.84 11.69
C THR A 259 -10.60 -27.90 11.52
N LEU A 260 -9.87 -27.34 12.47
CA LEU A 260 -8.41 -27.30 12.50
C LEU A 260 -7.92 -28.24 13.62
N THR A 261 -7.05 -29.14 13.25
CA THR A 261 -6.60 -30.23 14.15
C THR A 261 -5.24 -29.93 14.77
N GLU A 262 -4.40 -29.19 14.06
CA GLU A 262 -3.06 -28.89 14.48
C GLU A 262 -2.98 -27.60 15.30
N ARG A 263 -1.87 -27.48 16.03
CA ARG A 263 -1.59 -26.30 16.83
C ARG A 263 -1.38 -25.09 15.91
N ILE A 264 -2.13 -24.03 16.14
CA ILE A 264 -1.92 -22.73 15.51
C ILE A 264 -0.87 -21.99 16.32
N TYR A 265 0.19 -21.55 15.65
CA TYR A 265 1.23 -20.71 16.21
C TYR A 265 1.49 -19.53 15.27
N LEU A 266 0.93 -18.38 15.60
CA LEU A 266 1.13 -17.11 14.89
C LEU A 266 1.66 -16.11 15.91
N SER A 267 2.97 -15.93 16.00
CA SER A 267 3.56 -14.97 16.92
C SER A 267 4.23 -13.81 16.19
N ARG A 268 4.21 -12.63 16.82
CA ARG A 268 4.93 -11.42 16.39
C ARG A 268 4.57 -10.92 15.00
N GLY A 269 3.37 -11.21 14.53
CA GLY A 269 2.94 -10.88 13.19
C GLY A 269 1.93 -9.74 13.13
N ARG A 270 1.86 -9.09 11.97
CA ARG A 270 0.78 -8.17 11.63
C ARG A 270 -0.10 -8.78 10.55
N ILE A 271 -1.40 -8.82 10.81
CA ILE A 271 -2.42 -9.42 9.95
C ILE A 271 -3.47 -8.34 9.68
N TYR A 272 -3.98 -8.27 8.47
CA TYR A 272 -5.06 -7.32 8.15
C TYR A 272 -6.36 -7.76 8.82
N SER A 273 -6.81 -8.99 8.56
CA SER A 273 -7.99 -9.56 9.19
C SER A 273 -7.83 -11.05 9.45
N ILE A 274 -8.53 -11.53 10.50
CA ILE A 274 -8.68 -12.96 10.79
C ILE A 274 -10.16 -13.30 10.94
N ASN A 275 -10.61 -14.35 10.29
CA ASN A 275 -11.97 -14.85 10.36
C ASN A 275 -11.97 -16.34 10.69
N LEU A 276 -12.34 -16.66 11.93
CA LEU A 276 -12.50 -18.02 12.46
C LEU A 276 -13.96 -18.31 12.83
N GLN A 277 -14.91 -17.58 12.25
CA GLN A 277 -16.32 -17.75 12.52
C GLN A 277 -16.74 -19.22 12.34
N GLU A 278 -17.50 -19.77 13.31
CA GLU A 278 -18.01 -21.15 13.30
C GLU A 278 -16.91 -22.22 13.15
N THR A 279 -15.65 -21.88 13.50
CA THR A 279 -14.50 -22.78 13.39
C THR A 279 -14.31 -23.60 14.65
N THR A 280 -13.92 -24.87 14.51
CA THR A 280 -13.53 -25.74 15.63
C THR A 280 -12.02 -25.90 15.65
N LEU A 281 -11.37 -25.43 16.72
CA LEU A 281 -9.95 -25.57 16.99
C LEU A 281 -9.74 -26.72 17.98
N ILE A 282 -9.19 -27.84 17.51
CA ILE A 282 -9.00 -29.05 18.33
C ILE A 282 -7.77 -28.94 19.22
N SER A 283 -6.68 -28.41 18.70
CA SER A 283 -5.41 -28.19 19.42
C SER A 283 -5.33 -26.76 20.00
N ALA A 284 -4.29 -26.51 20.77
CA ALA A 284 -4.02 -25.19 21.33
C ALA A 284 -3.70 -24.17 20.24
N CYS A 285 -4.09 -22.92 20.45
CA CYS A 285 -3.72 -21.82 19.58
C CYS A 285 -2.96 -20.75 20.36
N ASP A 286 -1.98 -20.15 19.69
CA ASP A 286 -1.10 -19.14 20.23
C ASP A 286 -1.00 -17.97 19.25
N PHE A 287 -1.59 -16.82 19.61
CA PHE A 287 -1.58 -15.57 18.88
C PHE A 287 -0.77 -14.49 19.62
N THR A 288 0.19 -14.91 20.46
CA THR A 288 1.00 -13.99 21.27
C THR A 288 1.69 -12.93 20.39
N GLU A 289 1.60 -11.67 20.80
CA GLU A 289 2.19 -10.51 20.10
C GLU A 289 1.66 -10.31 18.66
N VAL A 290 0.50 -10.86 18.31
CA VAL A 290 -0.15 -10.64 17.00
C VAL A 290 -0.94 -9.33 17.01
N SER A 291 -0.83 -8.56 15.93
CA SER A 291 -1.67 -7.39 15.69
C SER A 291 -2.61 -7.63 14.52
N VAL A 292 -3.92 -7.57 14.75
CA VAL A 292 -4.96 -7.61 13.72
C VAL A 292 -5.50 -6.18 13.55
N ILE A 293 -5.32 -5.60 12.37
CA ILE A 293 -5.51 -4.16 12.13
C ILE A 293 -6.96 -3.80 11.77
N ASP A 294 -7.69 -4.73 11.16
CA ASP A 294 -9.08 -4.52 10.77
C ASP A 294 -9.98 -5.38 11.66
N LYS A 295 -10.39 -6.53 11.22
CA LYS A 295 -11.38 -7.36 11.88
C LYS A 295 -10.82 -8.69 12.39
N ALA A 296 -11.05 -8.97 13.68
CA ALA A 296 -10.77 -10.26 14.32
C ALA A 296 -12.12 -10.94 14.68
N ASN A 297 -12.60 -11.82 13.80
CA ASN A 297 -13.88 -12.49 13.98
C ASN A 297 -13.70 -13.93 14.47
N PHE A 298 -14.09 -14.16 15.72
CA PHE A 298 -14.09 -15.45 16.40
C PHE A 298 -15.51 -15.88 16.80
N GLN A 299 -16.54 -15.34 16.16
CA GLN A 299 -17.94 -15.66 16.47
C GLN A 299 -18.19 -17.16 16.33
N GLU A 300 -18.85 -17.77 17.33
CA GLU A 300 -19.18 -19.20 17.37
C GLU A 300 -17.97 -20.14 17.25
N THR A 301 -16.75 -19.63 17.48
CA THR A 301 -15.52 -20.44 17.45
C THR A 301 -15.46 -21.35 18.68
N LYS A 302 -15.05 -22.61 18.48
CA LYS A 302 -14.88 -23.59 19.56
C LYS A 302 -13.39 -23.85 19.80
N PHE A 303 -12.87 -23.36 20.90
CA PHE A 303 -11.51 -23.60 21.36
C PHE A 303 -11.48 -24.82 22.28
N SER A 304 -11.02 -25.97 21.78
CA SER A 304 -11.04 -27.21 22.56
C SER A 304 -9.88 -27.31 23.57
N MET A 305 -8.80 -26.60 23.35
CA MET A 305 -7.62 -26.50 24.21
C MET A 305 -7.32 -25.04 24.55
N ALA A 306 -6.18 -24.78 25.21
CA ALA A 306 -5.79 -23.43 25.60
C ALA A 306 -5.65 -22.48 24.40
N ALA A 307 -6.17 -21.26 24.57
CA ALA A 307 -6.10 -20.17 23.60
C ALA A 307 -5.33 -18.99 24.20
N LYS A 308 -4.21 -18.62 23.60
CA LYS A 308 -3.36 -17.52 24.04
C LYS A 308 -3.46 -16.33 23.11
N PHE A 309 -3.79 -15.18 23.70
CA PHE A 309 -3.85 -13.87 23.06
C PHE A 309 -2.97 -12.86 23.81
N THR A 310 -1.92 -13.30 24.47
CA THR A 310 -1.05 -12.44 25.29
C THR A 310 -0.37 -11.38 24.42
N HIS A 311 -0.39 -10.12 24.88
CA HIS A 311 0.17 -8.96 24.13
C HIS A 311 -0.38 -8.81 22.71
N THR A 312 -1.59 -9.27 22.41
CA THR A 312 -2.23 -9.07 21.12
C THR A 312 -2.85 -7.67 21.01
N HIS A 313 -2.95 -7.17 19.76
CA HIS A 313 -3.71 -5.98 19.44
C HIS A 313 -4.82 -6.35 18.46
N LEU A 314 -6.08 -6.31 18.90
CA LEU A 314 -7.24 -6.61 18.07
C LEU A 314 -8.12 -5.37 17.97
N TYR A 315 -8.12 -4.71 16.80
CA TYR A 315 -8.87 -3.45 16.61
C TYR A 315 -10.37 -3.61 16.64
N GLU A 316 -10.92 -4.63 16.00
CA GLU A 316 -12.33 -5.01 16.06
C GLU A 316 -12.39 -6.49 16.41
N ALA A 317 -12.73 -6.81 17.66
CA ALA A 317 -12.75 -8.19 18.15
C ALA A 317 -14.19 -8.65 18.42
N ASN A 318 -14.60 -9.71 17.74
CA ASN A 318 -15.89 -10.36 17.97
C ASN A 318 -15.69 -11.81 18.38
N PHE A 319 -16.06 -12.12 19.63
CA PHE A 319 -16.04 -13.45 20.21
C PHE A 319 -17.47 -13.96 20.55
N ASP A 320 -18.53 -13.34 20.03
CA ASP A 320 -19.91 -13.69 20.37
C ASP A 320 -20.18 -15.18 20.18
N ASN A 321 -20.83 -15.80 21.16
CA ASN A 321 -21.14 -17.23 21.18
C ASN A 321 -19.94 -18.17 21.07
N ALA A 322 -18.72 -17.70 21.34
CA ALA A 322 -17.54 -18.57 21.36
C ALA A 322 -17.54 -19.50 22.59
N HIS A 323 -16.90 -20.66 22.45
CA HIS A 323 -16.78 -21.65 23.50
C HIS A 323 -15.30 -21.93 23.81
N PHE A 324 -14.84 -21.56 25.00
CA PHE A 324 -13.47 -21.83 25.45
C PHE A 324 -13.48 -23.01 26.43
N LYS A 325 -13.14 -24.22 25.95
CA LYS A 325 -13.01 -25.41 26.80
C LYS A 325 -11.70 -25.46 27.57
N GLY A 326 -10.61 -24.93 26.99
CA GLY A 326 -9.33 -24.75 27.66
C GLY A 326 -9.19 -23.34 28.25
N ALA A 327 -8.06 -23.09 28.93
CA ALA A 327 -7.77 -21.76 29.47
C ALA A 327 -7.70 -20.68 28.36
N ALA A 328 -8.26 -19.51 28.63
CA ALA A 328 -8.24 -18.35 27.72
C ALA A 328 -7.34 -17.26 28.33
N ILE A 329 -6.25 -16.91 27.66
CA ILE A 329 -5.23 -16.01 28.18
C ILE A 329 -5.13 -14.78 27.29
N PHE A 330 -5.62 -13.65 27.78
CA PHE A 330 -5.58 -12.35 27.10
C PHE A 330 -4.61 -11.37 27.78
N ALA A 331 -3.80 -11.83 28.71
CA ALA A 331 -2.97 -10.97 29.55
C ALA A 331 -2.19 -9.90 28.73
N SER A 332 -2.25 -8.66 29.22
CA SER A 332 -1.55 -7.50 28.62
C SER A 332 -1.89 -7.21 27.16
N SER A 333 -3.07 -7.60 26.70
CA SER A 333 -3.55 -7.33 25.36
C SER A 333 -4.24 -5.98 25.24
N GLU A 334 -4.35 -5.49 24.02
CA GLU A 334 -5.09 -4.28 23.67
C GLU A 334 -6.25 -4.65 22.75
N LEU A 335 -7.48 -4.44 23.22
CA LEU A 335 -8.69 -4.86 22.55
C LEU A 335 -9.57 -3.65 22.21
N GLY A 336 -10.00 -3.57 20.95
CA GLY A 336 -10.84 -2.49 20.44
C GLY A 336 -10.06 -1.29 19.91
N GLY A 337 -10.69 -0.53 19.01
CA GLY A 337 -10.24 0.76 18.51
C GLY A 337 -11.18 1.87 18.97
N LEU A 338 -10.85 3.12 18.65
CA LEU A 338 -11.60 4.31 19.15
C LEU A 338 -13.11 4.33 18.80
N LEU A 339 -13.55 3.59 17.78
CA LEU A 339 -14.92 3.62 17.27
C LEU A 339 -15.56 2.23 17.11
N GLN A 340 -14.88 1.16 17.50
CA GLN A 340 -15.30 -0.21 17.21
C GLN A 340 -15.50 -0.99 18.50
N GLU A 341 -16.62 -1.71 18.60
CA GLU A 341 -16.98 -2.49 19.78
C GLU A 341 -16.12 -3.76 19.87
N THR A 342 -15.73 -4.14 21.10
CA THR A 342 -15.20 -5.45 21.45
C THR A 342 -16.32 -6.29 22.05
N SER A 343 -16.65 -7.40 21.42
CA SER A 343 -17.81 -8.20 21.83
C SER A 343 -17.40 -9.58 22.32
N PHE A 344 -17.89 -9.88 23.53
CA PHE A 344 -17.77 -11.16 24.23
C PHE A 344 -19.14 -11.66 24.69
N ARG A 345 -20.23 -11.41 23.93
CA ARG A 345 -21.59 -11.77 24.34
C ARG A 345 -21.81 -13.27 24.23
N PHE A 346 -22.53 -13.81 25.22
CA PHE A 346 -22.97 -15.20 25.26
C PHE A 346 -21.84 -16.21 25.13
N ILE A 347 -20.63 -15.86 25.58
CA ILE A 347 -19.50 -16.76 25.61
C ILE A 347 -19.63 -17.76 26.77
N HIS A 348 -19.17 -18.98 26.54
CA HIS A 348 -19.01 -19.96 27.60
C HIS A 348 -17.53 -20.31 27.82
N PHE A 349 -17.01 -19.86 28.95
CA PHE A 349 -15.67 -20.17 29.42
C PHE A 349 -15.74 -21.34 30.40
N TYR A 350 -15.27 -22.49 30.01
CA TYR A 350 -15.28 -23.70 30.84
C TYR A 350 -14.08 -23.81 31.77
N ASN A 351 -13.04 -23.02 31.55
CA ASN A 351 -11.78 -23.02 32.30
C ASN A 351 -11.39 -21.61 32.70
N GLU A 352 -10.26 -21.46 33.38
CA GLU A 352 -9.74 -20.17 33.85
C GLU A 352 -9.57 -19.18 32.72
N VAL A 353 -9.84 -17.90 33.01
CA VAL A 353 -9.68 -16.80 32.06
C VAL A 353 -8.79 -15.72 32.68
N ASP A 354 -7.79 -15.31 31.92
CA ASP A 354 -6.87 -14.26 32.35
C ASP A 354 -6.97 -13.03 31.42
N PHE A 355 -7.59 -11.96 31.96
CA PHE A 355 -7.62 -10.63 31.38
C PHE A 355 -6.69 -9.65 32.11
N SER A 356 -5.70 -10.13 32.85
CA SER A 356 -4.83 -9.25 33.64
C SER A 356 -4.09 -8.25 32.75
N GLY A 357 -4.12 -6.98 33.16
CA GLY A 357 -3.48 -5.89 32.43
C GLY A 357 -4.03 -5.60 31.03
N VAL A 358 -5.17 -6.17 30.64
CA VAL A 358 -5.81 -5.91 29.33
C VAL A 358 -6.33 -4.49 29.27
N LYS A 359 -6.16 -3.82 28.13
CA LYS A 359 -6.75 -2.53 27.83
C LYS A 359 -7.90 -2.69 26.83
N PHE A 360 -9.10 -2.39 27.28
CA PHE A 360 -10.31 -2.34 26.46
C PHE A 360 -10.55 -0.89 26.03
N TYR A 361 -10.17 -0.54 24.80
CA TYR A 361 -10.24 0.83 24.30
C TYR A 361 -11.63 1.28 23.87
N SER A 362 -12.50 0.34 23.48
CA SER A 362 -13.84 0.61 23.00
C SER A 362 -14.90 0.11 23.96
N ARG A 363 -16.18 0.33 23.61
CA ARG A 363 -17.27 -0.35 24.28
C ARG A 363 -17.02 -1.86 24.28
N THR A 364 -17.11 -2.48 25.44
CA THR A 364 -16.90 -3.91 25.61
C THR A 364 -18.13 -4.55 26.20
N ALA A 365 -18.66 -5.59 25.57
CA ALA A 365 -19.87 -6.28 26.03
C ALA A 365 -19.55 -7.73 26.40
N PHE A 366 -19.84 -8.10 27.67
CA PHE A 366 -19.80 -9.47 28.16
C PHE A 366 -21.19 -10.05 28.42
N THR A 367 -22.22 -9.33 27.99
CA THR A 367 -23.64 -9.66 28.25
C THR A 367 -23.94 -11.15 28.07
N GLY A 368 -24.55 -11.79 29.07
CA GLY A 368 -25.00 -13.19 29.02
C GLY A 368 -23.88 -14.23 28.99
N SER A 369 -22.64 -13.84 29.31
CA SER A 369 -21.49 -14.76 29.30
C SER A 369 -21.37 -15.55 30.61
N ILE A 370 -20.85 -16.77 30.54
CA ILE A 370 -20.73 -17.70 31.66
C ILE A 370 -19.25 -18.02 31.88
N PHE A 371 -18.77 -17.80 33.11
CA PHE A 371 -17.43 -18.16 33.57
C PHE A 371 -17.55 -19.27 34.60
N GLU A 372 -17.24 -20.52 34.22
CA GLU A 372 -17.33 -21.67 35.10
C GLU A 372 -16.23 -21.69 36.18
N GLN A 373 -15.04 -21.18 35.84
CA GLN A 373 -13.86 -21.12 36.69
C GLN A 373 -13.47 -19.67 36.96
N HIS A 374 -12.36 -19.48 37.68
CA HIS A 374 -11.87 -18.15 38.07
C HIS A 374 -11.54 -17.28 36.82
N VAL A 375 -11.98 -16.01 36.91
CA VAL A 375 -11.59 -14.99 35.90
C VAL A 375 -10.81 -13.85 36.57
N ASN A 376 -9.69 -13.49 35.98
CA ASN A 376 -8.77 -12.48 36.46
C ASN A 376 -8.80 -11.22 35.61
N TYR A 377 -9.28 -10.09 36.17
CA TYR A 377 -9.20 -8.75 35.56
C TYR A 377 -8.17 -7.85 36.28
N GLU A 378 -7.24 -8.43 37.06
CA GLU A 378 -6.23 -7.66 37.80
C GLU A 378 -5.54 -6.64 36.90
N MET A 379 -5.49 -5.35 37.34
CA MET A 379 -4.87 -4.26 36.60
C MET A 379 -5.45 -4.05 35.18
N ALA A 380 -6.58 -4.61 34.83
CA ALA A 380 -7.23 -4.34 33.55
C ALA A 380 -7.74 -2.89 33.49
N SER A 381 -7.87 -2.33 32.29
CA SER A 381 -8.34 -0.96 32.06
C SER A 381 -9.47 -0.93 31.04
N PHE A 382 -10.65 -0.52 31.45
CA PHE A 382 -11.79 -0.24 30.58
C PHE A 382 -11.81 1.26 30.25
N VAL A 383 -11.27 1.62 29.09
CA VAL A 383 -11.28 3.00 28.59
C VAL A 383 -12.66 3.36 28.02
N GLY A 384 -13.30 2.39 27.34
CA GLY A 384 -14.69 2.49 26.90
C GLY A 384 -15.68 2.00 27.95
N SER A 385 -16.99 2.09 27.67
CA SER A 385 -18.02 1.51 28.49
C SER A 385 -17.93 -0.01 28.51
N VAL A 386 -18.32 -0.62 29.66
CA VAL A 386 -18.37 -2.09 29.77
C VAL A 386 -19.76 -2.53 30.22
N ASP A 387 -20.25 -3.62 29.66
CA ASP A 387 -21.55 -4.22 29.97
C ASP A 387 -21.33 -5.67 30.45
N PHE A 388 -21.58 -5.89 31.74
CA PHE A 388 -21.59 -7.20 32.41
C PHE A 388 -23.01 -7.70 32.73
N SER A 389 -24.05 -7.17 32.06
CA SER A 389 -25.41 -7.62 32.32
C SER A 389 -25.56 -9.12 32.01
N GLU A 390 -26.30 -9.80 32.88
CA GLU A 390 -26.58 -11.25 32.77
C GLU A 390 -25.30 -12.14 32.73
N VAL A 391 -24.16 -11.65 33.24
CA VAL A 391 -22.94 -12.44 33.36
C VAL A 391 -22.98 -13.33 34.59
N GLU A 392 -22.61 -14.61 34.44
CA GLU A 392 -22.49 -15.56 35.57
C GLU A 392 -20.99 -15.82 35.89
N PHE A 393 -20.53 -15.42 37.09
CA PHE A 393 -19.17 -15.71 37.59
C PHE A 393 -19.25 -16.87 38.60
N LYS A 394 -19.23 -18.13 38.14
CA LYS A 394 -19.38 -19.30 39.02
C LYS A 394 -18.10 -19.60 39.82
N GLY A 395 -16.92 -19.38 39.22
CA GLY A 395 -15.61 -19.66 39.84
C GLY A 395 -15.01 -18.45 40.57
N GLY A 396 -15.74 -17.33 40.64
CA GLY A 396 -15.27 -16.08 41.24
C GLY A 396 -14.51 -15.19 40.26
N VAL A 397 -14.39 -13.91 40.63
CA VAL A 397 -13.76 -12.87 39.79
C VAL A 397 -12.80 -12.01 40.61
N ASN A 398 -11.65 -11.68 40.04
CA ASN A 398 -10.68 -10.75 40.60
C ASN A 398 -10.70 -9.44 39.82
N PHE A 399 -11.05 -8.33 40.45
CA PHE A 399 -11.00 -6.97 39.92
C PHE A 399 -9.92 -6.11 40.63
N GLU A 400 -8.91 -6.72 41.28
CA GLU A 400 -7.88 -5.94 41.98
C GLU A 400 -7.15 -5.00 41.05
N GLY A 401 -7.14 -3.70 41.37
CA GLY A 401 -6.49 -2.66 40.55
C GLY A 401 -7.12 -2.41 39.18
N THR A 402 -8.28 -2.99 38.86
CA THR A 402 -9.00 -2.71 37.62
C THR A 402 -9.44 -1.26 37.55
N MET A 403 -9.21 -0.61 36.43
CA MET A 403 -9.55 0.78 36.16
C MET A 403 -10.76 0.87 35.22
N PHE A 404 -11.75 1.68 35.62
CA PHE A 404 -12.84 2.09 34.74
C PHE A 404 -12.74 3.58 34.50
N ASP A 405 -12.76 4.04 33.23
CA ASP A 405 -12.59 5.45 32.91
C ASP A 405 -13.72 6.28 33.54
N ALA A 406 -13.32 7.36 34.26
CA ALA A 406 -14.25 8.24 34.96
C ALA A 406 -15.21 8.99 34.02
N ILE A 407 -14.87 9.20 32.78
CA ILE A 407 -15.67 9.89 31.78
C ILE A 407 -16.96 9.10 31.50
N TYR A 408 -16.92 7.78 31.54
CA TYR A 408 -18.06 6.91 31.26
C TYR A 408 -18.87 6.51 32.49
N LYS A 409 -18.31 6.70 33.70
CA LYS A 409 -19.04 6.39 34.98
C LYS A 409 -20.30 7.21 35.19
N ASN A 410 -20.36 8.43 34.65
CA ASN A 410 -21.51 9.33 34.86
C ASN A 410 -22.74 8.99 34.01
N ASN A 411 -22.64 8.09 33.05
CA ASN A 411 -23.75 7.74 32.14
C ASN A 411 -24.41 6.38 32.46
N GLY A 412 -24.04 5.72 33.56
CA GLY A 412 -24.59 4.39 33.91
C GLY A 412 -24.06 3.26 32.99
N ASP A 413 -22.92 3.45 32.39
CA ASP A 413 -22.37 2.54 31.36
C ASP A 413 -21.64 1.31 31.94
N ILE A 414 -21.63 1.14 33.28
CA ILE A 414 -21.13 -0.08 33.94
C ILE A 414 -22.32 -0.82 34.47
N SER A 415 -22.59 -1.98 33.90
CA SER A 415 -23.66 -2.88 34.32
C SER A 415 -23.03 -4.13 34.93
N PHE A 416 -23.17 -4.31 36.23
CA PHE A 416 -22.71 -5.50 36.95
C PHE A 416 -23.92 -6.43 37.22
N PRO A 417 -23.68 -7.74 37.34
CA PRO A 417 -24.66 -8.65 37.88
C PRO A 417 -25.09 -8.22 39.30
N GLU A 418 -26.35 -8.40 39.64
CA GLU A 418 -26.91 -8.00 40.95
C GLU A 418 -26.15 -8.61 42.15
N ASP A 419 -25.49 -9.75 41.95
CA ASP A 419 -24.75 -10.50 42.97
C ASP A 419 -23.38 -9.91 43.32
N LEU A 420 -22.89 -8.91 42.52
CA LEU A 420 -21.58 -8.26 42.72
C LEU A 420 -21.69 -6.79 43.20
N THR A 421 -22.91 -6.30 43.41
CA THR A 421 -23.20 -4.99 44.00
C THR A 421 -23.50 -5.13 45.47
#